data_81c71554422a81281904e0894ba00b39
#
_entry.id   81c71554422a81281904e0894ba00b39
#
_cell.length_a   1.000
_cell.length_b   1.000
_cell.length_c   1.000
_cell.angle_alpha   90.00
_cell.angle_beta   90.00
_cell.angle_gamma   90.00
#
_symmetry.space_group_name_H-M   'P 1'
#
loop_
_entity.id
_entity.type
_entity.pdbx_description
1 polymer ?
#
loop_
_entity_poly.entity_id
_entity_poly.type
_entity_poly.pdbx_seq_one_letter_code
_entity_poly.pdbx_strand_id
1 'polypeptide(L)'
;MPEPRLPVRRALLSVSDKSGLLELAAALSRHGVQLLSTGGTAKALRDAGLAVTDVSELTGFPEMMDGRVKTLHPLVHGGLLGRAGIDDAVMAEHGIAAIDLLVLNLYPFEQVAANPASSLDDIIENIDIGGPAMLRSAAKNYARVAVATSPSQYPDIIAELDASDGVLSSETRFALSVAAFNRVAQYDGAISNYLSSLQDDGRQA
;
A
#
# COMPACT_ATOMS: atom_id res chain seq x y z
N MET A 1 8.78 28.62 7.53
CA MET A 1 7.51 28.44 8.25
C MET A 1 7.49 26.99 8.74
N PRO A 2 7.01 26.69 9.95
CA PRO A 2 6.89 25.31 10.36
C PRO A 2 5.98 24.59 9.35
N GLU A 3 6.38 23.39 8.93
CA GLU A 3 5.58 22.58 8.01
C GLU A 3 4.21 22.25 8.64
N PRO A 4 3.12 22.23 7.86
CA PRO A 4 1.82 21.91 8.40
C PRO A 4 1.84 20.48 8.97
N ARG A 5 1.49 20.35 10.24
CA ARG A 5 1.28 19.06 10.87
C ARG A 5 0.03 18.42 10.26
N LEU A 6 0.22 17.37 9.48
CA LEU A 6 -0.87 16.62 8.85
C LEU A 6 -1.10 15.32 9.62
N PRO A 7 -2.15 15.25 10.46
CA PRO A 7 -2.46 14.00 11.15
C PRO A 7 -2.92 12.92 10.16
N VAL A 8 -2.54 11.70 10.44
CA VAL A 8 -3.04 10.53 9.72
C VAL A 8 -4.51 10.33 10.11
N ARG A 9 -5.42 10.50 9.17
CA ARG A 9 -6.87 10.34 9.39
C ARG A 9 -7.42 9.09 8.72
N ARG A 10 -6.78 8.67 7.63
CA ARG A 10 -7.20 7.49 6.86
C ARG A 10 -5.98 6.71 6.39
N ALA A 11 -6.01 5.40 6.64
CA ALA A 11 -4.96 4.48 6.22
C ALA A 11 -5.53 3.37 5.33
N LEU A 12 -4.84 3.05 4.24
CA LEU A 12 -5.11 1.88 3.40
C LEU A 12 -4.08 0.80 3.70
N LEU A 13 -4.56 -0.36 4.17
CA LEU A 13 -3.73 -1.51 4.52
C LEU A 13 -4.00 -2.66 3.53
N SER A 14 -2.97 -3.10 2.82
CA SER A 14 -3.06 -4.21 1.88
C SER A 14 -1.73 -4.97 1.89
N VAL A 15 -1.65 -6.04 2.69
CA VAL A 15 -0.39 -6.73 2.95
C VAL A 15 -0.49 -8.23 2.67
N SER A 16 0.54 -8.79 2.04
CA SER A 16 0.74 -10.23 1.91
C SER A 16 1.35 -10.80 3.19
N ASP A 17 2.45 -10.21 3.67
CA ASP A 17 3.03 -10.50 4.99
C ASP A 17 2.30 -9.71 6.07
N LYS A 18 1.66 -10.42 7.00
CA LYS A 18 0.85 -9.86 8.08
C LYS A 18 1.61 -9.68 9.40
N SER A 19 2.93 -9.86 9.40
CA SER A 19 3.77 -9.64 10.57
C SER A 19 3.62 -8.20 11.08
N GLY A 20 3.30 -8.01 12.35
CA GLY A 20 3.10 -6.70 12.99
C GLY A 20 1.87 -5.91 12.52
N LEU A 21 1.07 -6.45 11.59
CA LEU A 21 -0.10 -5.76 11.05
C LEU A 21 -1.12 -5.38 12.13
N LEU A 22 -1.44 -6.30 13.03
CA LEU A 22 -2.47 -6.06 14.05
C LEU A 22 -2.04 -5.01 15.07
N GLU A 23 -0.76 -5.00 15.42
CA GLU A 23 -0.19 -3.99 16.31
C GLU A 23 -0.25 -2.59 15.69
N LEU A 24 0.18 -2.45 14.44
CA LEU A 24 0.07 -1.18 13.70
C LEU A 24 -1.38 -0.74 13.56
N ALA A 25 -2.29 -1.63 13.16
CA ALA A 25 -3.70 -1.29 12.96
C ALA A 25 -4.39 -0.91 14.27
N ALA A 26 -4.04 -1.56 15.39
CA ALA A 26 -4.53 -1.19 16.72
C ALA A 26 -4.02 0.20 17.14
N ALA A 27 -2.74 0.52 16.86
CA ALA A 27 -2.20 1.85 17.10
C ALA A 27 -2.93 2.92 16.27
N LEU A 28 -3.12 2.69 14.98
CA LEU A 28 -3.88 3.59 14.10
C LEU A 28 -5.31 3.81 14.64
N SER A 29 -5.98 2.73 15.06
CA SER A 29 -7.34 2.83 15.60
C SER A 29 -7.40 3.63 16.91
N ARG A 30 -6.38 3.53 17.80
CA ARG A 30 -6.29 4.36 19.02
C ARG A 30 -6.22 5.85 18.71
N HIS A 31 -5.58 6.21 17.58
CA HIS A 31 -5.51 7.59 17.07
C HIS A 31 -6.73 7.99 16.24
N GLY A 32 -7.79 7.18 16.18
CA GLY A 32 -9.01 7.48 15.44
C GLY A 32 -8.86 7.42 13.91
N VAL A 33 -7.84 6.74 13.42
CA VAL A 33 -7.60 6.58 11.98
C VAL A 33 -8.62 5.62 11.38
N GLN A 34 -9.30 6.05 10.31
CA GLN A 34 -10.17 5.17 9.54
C GLN A 34 -9.34 4.16 8.75
N LEU A 35 -9.62 2.87 8.94
CA LEU A 35 -8.93 1.80 8.23
C LEU A 35 -9.69 1.40 6.96
N LEU A 36 -9.01 1.48 5.83
CA LEU A 36 -9.43 0.89 4.55
C LEU A 36 -8.59 -0.36 4.30
N SER A 37 -9.17 -1.40 3.73
CA SER A 37 -8.41 -2.60 3.41
C SER A 37 -9.08 -3.44 2.33
N THR A 38 -8.39 -4.50 1.89
CA THR A 38 -8.87 -5.42 0.86
C THR A 38 -8.65 -6.87 1.26
N GLY A 39 -9.50 -7.76 0.76
CA GLY A 39 -9.30 -9.21 0.77
C GLY A 39 -8.88 -9.80 2.12
N GLY A 40 -7.82 -10.61 2.10
CA GLY A 40 -7.33 -11.30 3.30
C GLY A 40 -6.79 -10.38 4.39
N THR A 41 -6.33 -9.16 4.06
CA THR A 41 -5.94 -8.16 5.06
C THR A 41 -7.16 -7.63 5.79
N ALA A 42 -8.22 -7.24 5.07
CA ALA A 42 -9.48 -6.79 5.66
C ALA A 42 -10.08 -7.85 6.58
N LYS A 43 -10.05 -9.13 6.15
CA LYS A 43 -10.51 -10.25 6.97
C LYS A 43 -9.72 -10.34 8.28
N ALA A 44 -8.39 -10.32 8.22
CA ALA A 44 -7.54 -10.44 9.41
C ALA A 44 -7.80 -9.30 10.42
N LEU A 45 -8.01 -8.08 9.94
CA LEU A 45 -8.32 -6.93 10.78
C LEU A 45 -9.70 -7.05 11.43
N ARG A 46 -10.72 -7.48 10.69
CA ARG A 46 -12.08 -7.71 11.23
C ARG A 46 -12.12 -8.85 12.24
N ASP A 47 -11.40 -9.94 11.96
CA ASP A 47 -11.29 -11.08 12.91
C ASP A 47 -10.63 -10.66 14.23
N ALA A 48 -9.79 -9.62 14.22
CA ALA A 48 -9.20 -8.99 15.40
C ALA A 48 -10.10 -7.93 16.05
N GLY A 49 -11.34 -7.75 15.60
CA GLY A 49 -12.30 -6.81 16.17
C GLY A 49 -12.13 -5.35 15.74
N LEU A 50 -11.31 -5.07 14.72
CA LEU A 50 -11.09 -3.71 14.23
C LEU A 50 -12.16 -3.32 13.19
N ALA A 51 -12.63 -2.08 13.27
CA ALA A 51 -13.54 -1.51 12.28
C ALA A 51 -12.77 -1.22 10.98
N VAL A 52 -13.18 -1.86 9.88
CA VAL A 52 -12.50 -1.76 8.58
C VAL A 52 -13.53 -1.59 7.47
N THR A 53 -13.35 -0.57 6.63
CA THR A 53 -14.10 -0.38 5.38
C THR A 53 -13.38 -1.12 4.25
N ASP A 54 -14.10 -1.93 3.49
CA ASP A 54 -13.53 -2.57 2.31
C ASP A 54 -13.35 -1.55 1.17
N VAL A 55 -12.30 -1.73 0.36
CA VAL A 55 -12.07 -0.85 -0.81
C VAL A 55 -13.22 -0.97 -1.82
N SER A 56 -13.86 -2.11 -1.94
CA SER A 56 -15.06 -2.27 -2.78
C SER A 56 -16.24 -1.44 -2.29
N GLU A 57 -16.39 -1.25 -0.98
CA GLU A 57 -17.40 -0.34 -0.40
C GLU A 57 -17.04 1.13 -0.68
N LEU A 58 -15.74 1.49 -0.59
CA LEU A 58 -15.27 2.83 -0.92
C LEU A 58 -15.48 3.18 -2.39
N THR A 59 -15.18 2.26 -3.29
CA THR A 59 -15.20 2.50 -4.74
C THR A 59 -16.58 2.30 -5.35
N GLY A 60 -17.47 1.57 -4.67
CA GLY A 60 -18.72 1.08 -5.24
C GLY A 60 -18.50 0.05 -6.36
N PHE A 61 -17.28 -0.47 -6.50
CA PHE A 61 -16.89 -1.36 -7.58
C PHE A 61 -16.42 -2.72 -7.02
N PRO A 62 -16.99 -3.84 -7.48
CA PRO A 62 -16.60 -5.15 -6.99
C PRO A 62 -15.18 -5.50 -7.44
N GLU A 63 -14.54 -6.40 -6.69
CA GLU A 63 -13.34 -7.06 -7.15
C GLU A 63 -13.65 -7.92 -8.39
N MET A 64 -12.84 -7.80 -9.44
CA MET A 64 -13.07 -8.47 -10.72
C MET A 64 -11.82 -9.20 -11.19
N MET A 65 -12.01 -10.16 -12.13
CA MET A 65 -10.91 -10.88 -12.78
C MET A 65 -9.98 -11.55 -11.75
N ASP A 66 -10.55 -12.26 -10.78
CA ASP A 66 -9.83 -12.95 -9.70
C ASP A 66 -8.90 -12.02 -8.90
N GLY A 67 -9.32 -10.75 -8.73
CA GLY A 67 -8.57 -9.76 -7.96
C GLY A 67 -7.55 -8.95 -8.77
N ARG A 68 -7.39 -9.18 -10.06
CA ARG A 68 -6.49 -8.40 -10.92
C ARG A 68 -6.89 -6.93 -11.01
N VAL A 69 -8.18 -6.61 -10.86
CA VAL A 69 -8.73 -5.25 -10.81
C VAL A 69 -9.47 -5.06 -9.50
N LYS A 70 -8.87 -4.31 -8.59
CA LYS A 70 -9.37 -4.10 -7.23
C LYS A 70 -9.09 -2.68 -6.72
N THR A 71 -7.83 -2.28 -6.77
CA THR A 71 -7.36 -0.99 -6.26
C THR A 71 -7.01 0.02 -7.35
N LEU A 72 -7.02 -0.39 -8.62
CA LEU A 72 -6.80 0.50 -9.77
C LEU A 72 -8.07 1.32 -10.05
N HIS A 73 -8.36 2.26 -9.15
CA HIS A 73 -9.59 3.05 -9.20
C HIS A 73 -9.30 4.53 -8.87
N PRO A 74 -9.96 5.50 -9.54
CA PRO A 74 -9.75 6.92 -9.29
C PRO A 74 -9.94 7.34 -7.83
N LEU A 75 -10.90 6.75 -7.09
CA LEU A 75 -11.11 7.07 -5.67
C LEU A 75 -9.93 6.63 -4.78
N VAL A 76 -9.24 5.55 -5.14
CA VAL A 76 -8.04 5.09 -4.42
C VAL A 76 -6.83 5.94 -4.80
N HIS A 77 -6.53 6.02 -6.11
CA HIS A 77 -5.34 6.75 -6.57
C HIS A 77 -5.46 8.26 -6.39
N GLY A 78 -6.66 8.82 -6.55
CA GLY A 78 -6.93 10.22 -6.24
C GLY A 78 -6.74 10.52 -4.75
N GLY A 79 -7.17 9.61 -3.86
CA GLY A 79 -6.92 9.71 -2.42
C GLY A 79 -5.44 9.74 -2.05
N LEU A 80 -4.60 8.97 -2.78
CA LEU A 80 -3.14 8.92 -2.60
C LEU A 80 -2.41 10.09 -3.28
N LEU A 81 -2.90 10.60 -4.41
CA LEU A 81 -2.21 11.60 -5.24
C LEU A 81 -2.66 13.04 -4.97
N GLY A 82 -3.83 13.24 -4.37
CA GLY A 82 -4.41 14.57 -4.16
C GLY A 82 -3.52 15.46 -3.29
N ARG A 83 -3.24 16.67 -3.79
CA ARG A 83 -2.40 17.68 -3.13
C ARG A 83 -3.25 18.57 -2.26
N ALA A 84 -2.94 18.61 -0.96
CA ALA A 84 -3.66 19.44 -0.01
C ALA A 84 -3.60 20.94 -0.41
N GLY A 85 -4.74 21.62 -0.36
CA GLY A 85 -4.86 23.02 -0.71
C GLY A 85 -4.83 23.33 -2.22
N ILE A 86 -4.56 22.33 -3.07
CA ILE A 86 -4.50 22.50 -4.54
C ILE A 86 -5.65 21.73 -5.21
N ASP A 87 -5.82 20.45 -4.85
CA ASP A 87 -6.77 19.56 -5.51
C ASP A 87 -8.07 19.39 -4.72
N ASP A 88 -8.23 20.08 -3.58
CA ASP A 88 -9.36 19.89 -2.65
C ASP A 88 -10.72 20.07 -3.30
N ALA A 89 -10.86 21.05 -4.21
CA ALA A 89 -12.13 21.31 -4.90
C ALA A 89 -12.53 20.15 -5.83
N VAL A 90 -11.60 19.66 -6.66
CA VAL A 90 -11.85 18.55 -7.58
C VAL A 90 -12.03 17.23 -6.82
N MET A 91 -11.30 17.04 -5.73
CA MET A 91 -11.49 15.87 -4.88
C MET A 91 -12.89 15.85 -4.25
N ALA A 92 -13.35 17.01 -3.75
CA ALA A 92 -14.71 17.14 -3.20
C ALA A 92 -15.79 16.90 -4.26
N GLU A 93 -15.64 17.47 -5.47
CA GLU A 93 -16.56 17.29 -6.60
C GLU A 93 -16.74 15.81 -6.96
N HIS A 94 -15.66 15.02 -6.92
CA HIS A 94 -15.67 13.61 -7.29
C HIS A 94 -15.76 12.64 -6.09
N GLY A 95 -16.03 13.14 -4.88
CA GLY A 95 -16.15 12.30 -3.67
C GLY A 95 -14.84 11.60 -3.30
N ILE A 96 -13.70 12.13 -3.72
CA ILE A 96 -12.39 11.56 -3.42
C ILE A 96 -11.95 12.02 -2.02
N ALA A 97 -11.88 11.08 -1.09
CA ALA A 97 -11.37 11.37 0.24
C ALA A 97 -9.87 11.00 0.32
N ALA A 98 -9.09 11.84 0.98
CA ALA A 98 -7.65 11.64 1.10
C ALA A 98 -7.30 10.37 1.85
N ILE A 99 -6.19 9.73 1.46
CA ILE A 99 -5.54 8.62 2.15
C ILE A 99 -4.17 9.15 2.61
N ASP A 100 -3.92 9.12 3.93
CA ASP A 100 -2.76 9.76 4.53
C ASP A 100 -1.62 8.76 4.82
N LEU A 101 -1.95 7.47 4.92
CA LEU A 101 -0.99 6.37 5.09
C LEU A 101 -1.36 5.20 4.19
N LEU A 102 -0.38 4.71 3.45
CA LEU A 102 -0.46 3.43 2.74
C LEU A 102 0.46 2.42 3.44
N VAL A 103 -0.09 1.27 3.81
CA VAL A 103 0.67 0.13 4.34
C VAL A 103 0.51 -1.01 3.35
N LEU A 104 1.57 -1.31 2.60
CA LEU A 104 1.50 -2.28 1.52
C LEU A 104 2.84 -2.99 1.34
N ASN A 105 2.83 -4.31 1.42
CA ASN A 105 3.94 -5.10 0.91
C ASN A 105 3.47 -5.91 -0.32
N LEU A 106 4.37 -6.00 -1.30
CA LEU A 106 4.09 -6.62 -2.59
C LEU A 106 3.94 -8.13 -2.46
N TYR A 107 3.30 -8.76 -3.43
CA TYR A 107 3.27 -10.21 -3.54
C TYR A 107 4.69 -10.79 -3.60
N PRO A 108 4.89 -12.01 -3.09
CA PRO A 108 6.23 -12.58 -2.93
C PRO A 108 6.76 -13.18 -4.26
N PHE A 109 6.76 -12.39 -5.34
CA PHE A 109 7.21 -12.80 -6.67
C PHE A 109 8.56 -13.52 -6.63
N GLU A 110 9.53 -12.92 -5.94
CA GLU A 110 10.90 -13.47 -5.87
C GLU A 110 10.93 -14.87 -5.22
N GLN A 111 10.04 -15.11 -4.23
CA GLN A 111 9.95 -16.41 -3.55
C GLN A 111 9.27 -17.45 -4.45
N VAL A 112 8.21 -17.04 -5.16
CA VAL A 112 7.48 -17.94 -6.09
C VAL A 112 8.36 -18.29 -7.29
N ALA A 113 9.07 -17.31 -7.85
CA ALA A 113 9.99 -17.51 -8.97
C ALA A 113 11.21 -18.37 -8.59
N ALA A 114 11.67 -18.33 -7.33
CA ALA A 114 12.77 -19.17 -6.83
C ALA A 114 12.33 -20.61 -6.48
N ASN A 115 11.05 -20.91 -6.44
CA ASN A 115 10.55 -22.24 -6.11
C ASN A 115 10.51 -23.14 -7.35
N PRO A 116 11.31 -24.22 -7.43
CA PRO A 116 11.34 -25.12 -8.60
C PRO A 116 10.01 -25.83 -8.90
N ALA A 117 9.09 -25.84 -7.93
CA ALA A 117 7.77 -26.45 -8.11
C ALA A 117 6.72 -25.50 -8.70
N SER A 118 7.03 -24.20 -8.83
CA SER A 118 6.13 -23.21 -9.40
C SER A 118 6.08 -23.37 -10.92
N SER A 119 4.86 -23.35 -11.47
CA SER A 119 4.69 -23.24 -12.93
C SER A 119 4.95 -21.81 -13.40
N LEU A 120 5.18 -21.63 -14.70
CA LEU A 120 5.30 -20.30 -15.28
C LEU A 120 4.03 -19.47 -15.06
N ASP A 121 2.87 -20.09 -15.19
CA ASP A 121 1.58 -19.44 -14.96
C ASP A 121 1.44 -18.96 -13.52
N ASP A 122 1.84 -19.78 -12.52
CA ASP A 122 1.84 -19.37 -11.11
C ASP A 122 2.75 -18.17 -10.87
N ILE A 123 3.91 -18.15 -11.51
CA ILE A 123 4.88 -17.05 -11.38
C ILE A 123 4.32 -15.76 -12.00
N ILE A 124 3.72 -15.85 -13.17
CA ILE A 124 3.09 -14.70 -13.85
C ILE A 124 1.90 -14.17 -13.03
N GLU A 125 1.06 -15.04 -12.44
CA GLU A 125 -0.06 -14.61 -11.59
C GLU A 125 0.39 -13.93 -10.29
N ASN A 126 1.62 -14.13 -9.85
CA ASN A 126 2.20 -13.45 -8.70
C ASN A 126 2.87 -12.10 -9.05
N ILE A 127 2.75 -11.62 -10.29
CA ILE A 127 3.15 -10.25 -10.64
C ILE A 127 2.07 -9.28 -10.17
N ASP A 128 2.40 -8.50 -9.12
CA ASP A 128 1.50 -7.49 -8.57
C ASP A 128 1.49 -6.23 -9.44
N ILE A 129 0.31 -5.83 -9.90
CA ILE A 129 0.12 -4.60 -10.70
C ILE A 129 -0.37 -3.46 -9.82
N GLY A 130 -1.40 -3.72 -9.00
CA GLY A 130 -2.03 -2.70 -8.17
C GLY A 130 -1.14 -2.20 -7.05
N GLY A 131 -0.36 -3.09 -6.44
CA GLY A 131 0.56 -2.77 -5.36
C GLY A 131 1.64 -1.75 -5.77
N PRO A 132 2.46 -2.02 -6.79
CA PRO A 132 3.43 -1.04 -7.29
C PRO A 132 2.80 0.28 -7.72
N ALA A 133 1.62 0.25 -8.36
CA ALA A 133 0.91 1.47 -8.75
C ALA A 133 0.53 2.33 -7.52
N MET A 134 0.00 1.73 -6.45
CA MET A 134 -0.32 2.43 -5.21
C MET A 134 0.93 2.94 -4.49
N LEU A 135 1.99 2.11 -4.40
CA LEU A 135 3.26 2.51 -3.78
C LEU A 135 3.84 3.75 -4.47
N ARG A 136 3.87 3.76 -5.80
CA ARG A 136 4.36 4.90 -6.59
C ARG A 136 3.50 6.14 -6.41
N SER A 137 2.16 5.99 -6.34
CA SER A 137 1.23 7.10 -6.11
C SER A 137 1.46 7.74 -4.75
N ALA A 138 1.52 6.93 -3.68
CA ALA A 138 1.77 7.40 -2.32
C ALA A 138 3.16 8.04 -2.18
N ALA A 139 4.21 7.35 -2.66
CA ALA A 139 5.58 7.83 -2.59
C ALA A 139 5.80 9.16 -3.33
N LYS A 140 5.17 9.34 -4.50
CA LYS A 140 5.21 10.61 -5.23
C LYS A 140 4.63 11.77 -4.43
N ASN A 141 3.61 11.51 -3.61
CA ASN A 141 2.91 12.51 -2.80
C ASN A 141 3.38 12.52 -1.34
N TYR A 142 4.67 12.28 -1.08
CA TYR A 142 5.24 12.20 0.28
C TYR A 142 5.04 13.49 1.11
N ALA A 143 4.82 14.62 0.45
CA ALA A 143 4.44 15.86 1.15
C ALA A 143 3.20 15.68 2.03
N ARG A 144 2.33 14.71 1.70
CA ARG A 144 1.12 14.39 2.42
C ARG A 144 1.07 12.96 2.92
N VAL A 145 1.43 11.99 2.10
CA VAL A 145 1.20 10.55 2.32
C VAL A 145 2.45 9.87 2.85
N ALA A 146 2.30 9.11 3.94
CA ALA A 146 3.30 8.16 4.37
C ALA A 146 3.08 6.81 3.68
N VAL A 147 4.15 6.05 3.39
CA VAL A 147 4.04 4.76 2.71
C VAL A 147 4.96 3.72 3.32
N ALA A 148 4.41 2.76 4.06
CA ALA A 148 5.15 1.64 4.63
C ALA A 148 5.12 0.43 3.68
N THR A 149 6.29 -0.15 3.40
CA THR A 149 6.48 -1.27 2.46
C THR A 149 6.93 -2.55 3.12
N SER A 150 7.32 -2.48 4.40
CA SER A 150 7.86 -3.60 5.17
C SER A 150 7.39 -3.57 6.62
N PRO A 151 7.11 -4.75 7.22
CA PRO A 151 6.81 -4.84 8.65
C PRO A 151 7.87 -4.23 9.57
N SER A 152 9.13 -4.21 9.14
CA SER A 152 10.23 -3.62 9.91
C SER A 152 10.09 -2.11 10.15
N GLN A 153 9.24 -1.41 9.38
CA GLN A 153 8.98 0.02 9.51
C GLN A 153 7.85 0.33 10.52
N TYR A 154 7.04 -0.66 10.90
CA TYR A 154 5.86 -0.43 11.72
C TYR A 154 6.19 0.07 13.13
N PRO A 155 7.20 -0.45 13.84
CA PRO A 155 7.53 0.04 15.18
C PRO A 155 7.86 1.53 15.23
N ASP A 156 8.65 2.03 14.27
CA ASP A 156 9.01 3.44 14.22
C ASP A 156 7.81 4.34 13.89
N ILE A 157 6.93 3.88 12.98
CA ILE A 157 5.67 4.57 12.65
C ILE A 157 4.78 4.65 13.90
N ILE A 158 4.60 3.54 14.63
CA ILE A 158 3.80 3.51 15.87
C ILE A 158 4.38 4.47 16.90
N ALA A 159 5.68 4.40 17.13
CA ALA A 159 6.35 5.25 18.12
C ALA A 159 6.18 6.74 17.79
N GLU A 160 6.29 7.13 16.51
CA GLU A 160 6.11 8.51 16.10
C GLU A 160 4.64 8.96 16.22
N LEU A 161 3.67 8.14 15.83
CA LEU A 161 2.24 8.44 16.00
C LEU A 161 1.90 8.65 17.46
N ASP A 162 2.39 7.78 18.36
CA ASP A 162 2.14 7.88 19.80
C ASP A 162 2.81 9.12 20.43
N ALA A 163 3.99 9.53 19.94
CA ALA A 163 4.71 10.70 20.43
C ALA A 163 4.17 12.04 19.89
N SER A 164 3.42 12.03 18.78
CA SER A 164 3.05 13.25 18.03
C SER A 164 1.55 13.43 17.85
N ASP A 165 0.73 12.72 18.61
CA ASP A 165 -0.75 12.76 18.53
C ASP A 165 -1.27 12.44 17.10
N GLY A 166 -0.77 11.35 16.54
CA GLY A 166 -1.23 10.83 15.25
C GLY A 166 -0.63 11.51 14.01
N VAL A 167 0.47 12.24 14.16
CA VAL A 167 1.17 12.93 13.08
C VAL A 167 2.44 12.17 12.70
N LEU A 168 2.74 12.06 11.40
CA LEU A 168 4.06 11.64 10.91
C LEU A 168 4.79 12.84 10.32
N SER A 169 6.07 13.00 10.66
CA SER A 169 6.93 14.10 10.19
C SER A 169 7.18 14.02 8.67
N SER A 170 7.57 15.15 8.08
CA SER A 170 8.01 15.19 6.68
C SER A 170 9.25 14.34 6.44
N GLU A 171 10.15 14.29 7.39
CA GLU A 171 11.36 13.47 7.36
C GLU A 171 11.02 11.99 7.25
N THR A 172 10.10 11.53 8.11
CA THR A 172 9.61 10.14 8.06
C THR A 172 8.90 9.84 6.75
N ARG A 173 7.98 10.71 6.30
CA ARG A 173 7.30 10.51 5.01
C ARG A 173 8.28 10.45 3.85
N PHE A 174 9.29 11.31 3.83
CA PHE A 174 10.33 11.32 2.79
C PHE A 174 11.17 10.04 2.83
N ALA A 175 11.64 9.61 3.99
CA ALA A 175 12.42 8.39 4.14
C ALA A 175 11.64 7.16 3.68
N LEU A 176 10.36 7.06 4.06
CA LEU A 176 9.46 6.00 3.62
C LEU A 176 9.21 6.05 2.09
N SER A 177 9.09 7.24 1.50
CA SER A 177 8.96 7.41 0.04
C SER A 177 10.17 6.87 -0.70
N VAL A 178 11.37 7.16 -0.24
CA VAL A 178 12.62 6.61 -0.82
C VAL A 178 12.63 5.09 -0.73
N ALA A 179 12.27 4.53 0.43
CA ALA A 179 12.18 3.09 0.62
C ALA A 179 11.17 2.44 -0.33
N ALA A 180 10.02 3.09 -0.55
CA ALA A 180 8.99 2.59 -1.46
C ALA A 180 9.45 2.58 -2.92
N PHE A 181 10.09 3.64 -3.41
CA PHE A 181 10.65 3.64 -4.77
C PHE A 181 11.75 2.60 -4.94
N ASN A 182 12.62 2.43 -3.94
CA ASN A 182 13.65 1.39 -3.95
C ASN A 182 13.02 -0.02 -4.01
N ARG A 183 11.97 -0.27 -3.20
CA ARG A 183 11.27 -1.58 -3.22
C ARG A 183 10.63 -1.87 -4.56
N VAL A 184 9.97 -0.89 -5.19
CA VAL A 184 9.37 -1.05 -6.52
C VAL A 184 10.45 -1.30 -7.58
N ALA A 185 11.56 -0.57 -7.56
CA ALA A 185 12.66 -0.78 -8.50
C ALA A 185 13.28 -2.19 -8.37
N GLN A 186 13.46 -2.69 -7.14
CA GLN A 186 13.94 -4.05 -6.89
C GLN A 186 12.95 -5.10 -7.41
N TYR A 187 11.66 -4.89 -7.17
CA TYR A 187 10.59 -5.77 -7.61
C TYR A 187 10.51 -5.87 -9.14
N ASP A 188 10.46 -4.73 -9.83
CA ASP A 188 10.44 -4.68 -11.29
C ASP A 188 11.73 -5.28 -11.88
N GLY A 189 12.89 -5.04 -11.25
CA GLY A 189 14.16 -5.64 -11.63
C GLY A 189 14.15 -7.17 -11.50
N ALA A 190 13.56 -7.70 -10.43
CA ALA A 190 13.44 -9.14 -10.23
C ALA A 190 12.56 -9.79 -11.32
N ILE A 191 11.43 -9.17 -11.64
CA ILE A 191 10.55 -9.61 -12.74
C ILE A 191 11.30 -9.58 -14.07
N SER A 192 11.95 -8.46 -14.39
CA SER A 192 12.70 -8.29 -15.62
C SER A 192 13.80 -9.34 -15.78
N ASN A 193 14.57 -9.58 -14.72
CA ASN A 193 15.64 -10.57 -14.72
C ASN A 193 15.10 -11.98 -14.93
N TYR A 194 14.00 -12.34 -14.23
CA TYR A 194 13.38 -13.64 -14.40
C TYR A 194 12.89 -13.86 -15.84
N LEU A 195 12.08 -12.94 -16.36
CA LEU A 195 11.51 -13.06 -17.70
C LEU A 195 12.60 -13.08 -18.80
N SER A 196 13.67 -12.31 -18.61
CA SER A 196 14.81 -12.30 -19.55
C SER A 196 15.66 -13.58 -19.50
N SER A 197 15.52 -14.39 -18.42
CA SER A 197 16.21 -15.68 -18.32
C SER A 197 15.45 -16.84 -18.95
N LEU A 198 14.22 -16.61 -19.42
CA LEU A 198 13.42 -17.65 -20.05
C LEU A 198 13.88 -17.87 -21.50
N GLN A 199 13.91 -19.12 -21.92
CA GLN A 199 14.07 -19.49 -23.33
C GLN A 199 12.74 -19.34 -24.10
N ASP A 200 12.77 -19.45 -25.42
CA ASP A 200 11.58 -19.31 -26.29
C ASP A 200 10.45 -20.29 -25.92
N ASP A 201 10.77 -21.39 -25.23
CA ASP A 201 9.81 -22.40 -24.76
C ASP A 201 9.32 -22.16 -23.33
N GLY A 202 9.68 -21.03 -22.70
CA GLY A 202 9.29 -20.65 -21.34
C GLY A 202 10.06 -21.35 -20.22
N ARG A 203 11.17 -22.07 -20.53
CA ARG A 203 12.06 -22.67 -19.53
C ARG A 203 13.22 -21.73 -19.18
N GLN A 204 13.69 -21.79 -17.94
CA GLN A 204 14.95 -21.11 -17.58
C GLN A 204 16.14 -21.73 -18.31
N ALA A 205 17.04 -20.88 -18.80
CA ALA A 205 18.28 -21.25 -19.45
C ALA A 205 19.26 -21.93 -18.50
#